data_bbecb3b3b09a3b3c649b74dc90534ee7
#
_entry.id   bbecb3b3b09a3b3c649b74dc90534ee7
#
_cell.length_a   1.000
_cell.length_b   1.000
_cell.length_c   1.000
_cell.angle_alpha   90.00
_cell.angle_beta   90.00
_cell.angle_gamma   90.00
#
_symmetry.space_group_name_H-M   'P 1'
#
loop_
_entity.id
_entity.type
_entity.pdbx_description
1 polymer ?
#
loop_
_entity_poly.entity_id
_entity_poly.type
_entity_poly.pdbx_seq_one_letter_code
_entity_poly.pdbx_strand_id
1 'polypeptide(L)'
;MTNSPYRHVSDNKLPTEDEQLLESPPPQRPEQIFLKSDSWRVLRIMGEFVWGFDNLADVSDGVTIFGSARTQSIDPHYVKAVQTAMLLAQAGIPVITGGGPGIMEAANRGAKEGGGLSIGCNIELPFEQGSNPYLSRSLNFKFFFVRKTMFVKYATAFIVFPGGYGTLDELFEALTLIQTGKVKHFPVILFGSAYWAGLVEWLTRTVAEERKINPTDLLLFRVTDDPAEAARIVMEARAEKPEDPVARMTAEHLRSAR
;
A
#
# COMPACT_ATOMS: atom_id res chain seq x y z
N MET A 1 -38.95 -7.80 -4.52
CA MET A 1 -37.99 -6.86 -3.93
C MET A 1 -36.67 -7.61 -3.83
N THR A 2 -35.78 -7.41 -4.78
CA THR A 2 -34.49 -8.12 -4.87
C THR A 2 -33.53 -7.48 -3.87
N ASN A 3 -33.19 -8.18 -2.80
CA ASN A 3 -32.08 -7.81 -1.92
C ASN A 3 -30.77 -7.85 -2.72
N SER A 4 -30.31 -6.69 -3.16
CA SER A 4 -28.97 -6.57 -3.73
C SER A 4 -27.95 -6.78 -2.61
N PRO A 5 -26.99 -7.73 -2.75
CA PRO A 5 -25.95 -7.93 -1.75
C PRO A 5 -24.95 -6.76 -1.65
N TYR A 6 -25.11 -5.73 -2.47
CA TYR A 6 -24.21 -4.55 -2.54
C TYR A 6 -24.75 -3.32 -1.78
N ARG A 7 -25.88 -3.42 -1.07
CA ARG A 7 -26.40 -2.35 -0.20
C ARG A 7 -25.69 -2.34 1.15
N HIS A 8 -24.50 -1.77 1.21
CA HIS A 8 -23.83 -1.41 2.47
C HIS A 8 -23.49 0.08 2.58
N VAL A 9 -24.13 0.93 1.78
CA VAL A 9 -24.03 2.39 1.93
C VAL A 9 -25.38 2.86 2.49
N SER A 10 -25.37 3.45 3.67
CA SER A 10 -26.56 4.13 4.22
C SER A 10 -26.91 5.31 3.31
N ASP A 11 -28.14 5.40 2.83
CA ASP A 11 -28.67 6.38 1.86
C ASP A 11 -28.55 7.86 2.29
N ASN A 12 -27.80 8.19 3.33
CA ASN A 12 -27.69 9.52 3.94
C ASN A 12 -26.26 10.05 4.11
N LYS A 13 -25.26 9.47 3.42
CA LYS A 13 -23.87 9.96 3.48
C LYS A 13 -23.56 10.85 2.27
N LEU A 14 -22.76 11.88 2.50
CA LEU A 14 -22.22 12.70 1.42
C LEU A 14 -21.33 11.84 0.52
N PRO A 15 -21.40 12.00 -0.82
CA PRO A 15 -20.56 11.24 -1.75
C PRO A 15 -19.09 11.53 -1.53
N THR A 16 -18.26 10.51 -1.69
CA THR A 16 -16.79 10.65 -1.61
C THR A 16 -16.25 11.47 -2.78
N GLU A 17 -14.99 11.93 -2.69
CA GLU A 17 -14.33 12.66 -3.78
C GLU A 17 -14.14 11.77 -5.01
N ASP A 18 -13.89 10.45 -4.83
CA ASP A 18 -13.82 9.51 -5.94
C ASP A 18 -15.17 9.29 -6.62
N GLU A 19 -16.26 9.16 -5.86
CA GLU A 19 -17.63 9.12 -6.42
C GLU A 19 -17.94 10.36 -7.23
N GLN A 20 -17.67 11.55 -6.67
CA GLN A 20 -17.89 12.82 -7.36
C GLN A 20 -17.04 12.98 -8.62
N LEU A 21 -15.83 12.39 -8.65
CA LEU A 21 -14.96 12.39 -9.83
C LEU A 21 -15.50 11.50 -10.95
N LEU A 22 -16.08 10.36 -10.59
CA LEU A 22 -16.55 9.35 -11.54
C LEU A 22 -18.00 9.57 -12.00
N GLU A 23 -18.74 10.44 -11.31
CA GLU A 23 -20.09 10.83 -11.75
C GLU A 23 -20.02 11.77 -12.94
N SER A 24 -20.82 11.48 -13.99
CA SER A 24 -21.04 12.43 -15.07
C SER A 24 -21.86 13.61 -14.54
N PRO A 25 -21.36 14.85 -14.58
CA PRO A 25 -22.09 15.98 -14.05
C PRO A 25 -23.42 16.16 -14.81
N PRO A 26 -24.56 16.37 -14.12
CA PRO A 26 -25.78 16.77 -14.78
C PRO A 26 -25.59 18.10 -15.50
N PRO A 27 -26.32 18.39 -16.60
CA PRO A 27 -26.22 19.65 -17.33
C PRO A 27 -26.49 20.82 -16.39
N GLN A 28 -25.45 21.55 -16.03
CA GLN A 28 -25.50 22.62 -15.01
C GLN A 28 -25.59 24.02 -15.65
N ARG A 29 -26.21 24.95 -14.92
CA ARG A 29 -26.20 26.37 -15.29
C ARG A 29 -24.80 26.96 -15.13
N PRO A 30 -24.37 27.91 -16.01
CA PRO A 30 -22.99 28.39 -16.11
C PRO A 30 -22.40 28.95 -14.80
N GLU A 31 -23.21 29.46 -13.89
CA GLU A 31 -22.77 30.23 -12.71
C GLU A 31 -22.28 29.33 -11.54
N GLN A 32 -22.58 28.02 -11.55
CA GLN A 32 -22.19 27.09 -10.48
C GLN A 32 -21.02 26.16 -10.88
N ILE A 33 -20.50 26.31 -12.08
CA ILE A 33 -19.65 25.34 -12.74
C ILE A 33 -18.20 25.34 -12.20
N PHE A 34 -17.67 26.46 -11.75
CA PHE A 34 -16.23 26.59 -11.52
C PHE A 34 -15.72 25.70 -10.39
N LEU A 35 -16.31 25.78 -9.19
CA LEU A 35 -15.82 25.02 -8.01
C LEU A 35 -16.13 23.52 -8.06
N LYS A 36 -17.09 23.11 -8.89
CA LYS A 36 -17.49 21.70 -9.10
C LYS A 36 -17.00 21.13 -10.43
N SER A 37 -16.25 21.90 -11.22
CA SER A 37 -15.73 21.44 -12.50
C SER A 37 -14.58 20.44 -12.31
N ASP A 38 -14.40 19.54 -13.28
CA ASP A 38 -13.28 18.60 -13.29
C ASP A 38 -11.92 19.33 -13.29
N SER A 39 -11.85 20.49 -13.95
CA SER A 39 -10.65 21.32 -13.93
C SER A 39 -10.28 21.78 -12.51
N TRP A 40 -11.26 22.18 -11.70
CA TRP A 40 -11.03 22.53 -10.29
C TRP A 40 -10.68 21.32 -9.43
N ARG A 41 -11.31 20.18 -9.75
CA ARG A 41 -11.02 18.91 -9.08
C ARG A 41 -9.58 18.44 -9.33
N VAL A 42 -9.06 18.63 -10.55
CA VAL A 42 -7.64 18.36 -10.87
C VAL A 42 -6.69 19.15 -9.98
N LEU A 43 -6.97 20.42 -9.70
CA LEU A 43 -6.13 21.23 -8.78
C LEU A 43 -6.13 20.63 -7.35
N ARG A 44 -7.25 20.13 -6.87
CA ARG A 44 -7.33 19.44 -5.57
C ARG A 44 -6.52 18.15 -5.57
N ILE A 45 -6.61 17.35 -6.65
CA ILE A 45 -5.82 16.13 -6.84
C ILE A 45 -4.32 16.45 -6.83
N MET A 46 -3.90 17.49 -7.57
CA MET A 46 -2.51 17.96 -7.57
C MET A 46 -2.07 18.40 -6.17
N GLY A 47 -2.92 19.14 -5.46
CA GLY A 47 -2.66 19.56 -4.08
C GLY A 47 -2.45 18.38 -3.15
N GLU A 48 -3.23 17.31 -3.30
CA GLU A 48 -3.09 16.09 -2.48
C GLU A 48 -1.80 15.31 -2.81
N PHE A 49 -1.38 15.28 -4.09
CA PHE A 49 -0.07 14.73 -4.47
C PHE A 49 1.08 15.52 -3.84
N VAL A 50 1.06 16.85 -3.97
CA VAL A 50 2.09 17.73 -3.38
C VAL A 50 2.16 17.52 -1.87
N TRP A 51 1.00 17.53 -1.19
CA TRP A 51 0.92 17.31 0.24
C TRP A 51 1.44 15.92 0.65
N GLY A 52 1.08 14.86 -0.08
CA GLY A 52 1.54 13.50 0.18
C GLY A 52 3.05 13.36 0.02
N PHE A 53 3.63 13.94 -1.04
CA PHE A 53 5.06 13.91 -1.28
C PHE A 53 5.84 14.72 -0.24
N ASP A 54 5.35 15.89 0.15
CA ASP A 54 5.97 16.72 1.17
C ASP A 54 6.02 16.03 2.54
N ASN A 55 4.90 15.43 2.93
CA ASN A 55 4.80 14.69 4.20
C ASN A 55 5.60 13.39 4.26
N LEU A 56 6.03 12.85 3.12
CA LEU A 56 6.83 11.63 3.03
C LEU A 56 8.23 11.88 2.44
N ALA A 57 8.65 13.14 2.28
CA ALA A 57 9.91 13.49 1.64
C ALA A 57 11.16 12.93 2.34
N ASP A 58 11.08 12.71 3.65
CA ASP A 58 12.14 12.11 4.49
C ASP A 58 12.07 10.57 4.55
N VAL A 59 11.06 9.96 3.91
CA VAL A 59 10.88 8.50 3.89
C VAL A 59 11.59 7.91 2.69
N SER A 60 12.53 7.03 2.95
CA SER A 60 13.21 6.24 1.92
C SER A 60 13.18 4.76 2.29
N ASP A 61 13.13 3.93 1.28
CA ASP A 61 13.30 2.47 1.42
C ASP A 61 12.34 1.80 2.42
N GLY A 62 11.09 2.25 2.46
CA GLY A 62 10.05 1.67 3.29
C GLY A 62 9.56 0.32 2.75
N VAL A 63 8.79 -0.39 3.57
CA VAL A 63 8.06 -1.60 3.18
C VAL A 63 6.58 -1.36 3.36
N THR A 64 5.81 -1.61 2.31
CA THR A 64 4.36 -1.54 2.44
C THR A 64 3.78 -2.91 2.77
N ILE A 65 2.97 -2.97 3.82
CA ILE A 65 2.31 -4.18 4.29
C ILE A 65 0.80 -4.05 4.10
N PHE A 66 0.24 -4.98 3.34
CA PHE A 66 -1.18 -5.08 3.04
C PHE A 66 -1.80 -6.32 3.67
N GLY A 67 -3.10 -6.29 3.89
CA GLY A 67 -3.88 -7.40 4.37
C GLY A 67 -5.28 -6.98 4.83
N SER A 68 -6.04 -7.94 5.32
CA SER A 68 -7.44 -7.73 5.71
C SER A 68 -7.59 -6.79 6.91
N ALA A 69 -8.45 -5.78 6.77
CA ALA A 69 -8.92 -4.95 7.88
C ALA A 69 -9.79 -5.71 8.90
N ARG A 70 -10.23 -6.94 8.57
CA ARG A 70 -11.14 -7.75 9.39
C ARG A 70 -10.41 -8.80 10.23
N THR A 71 -9.09 -8.93 10.08
CA THR A 71 -8.27 -9.88 10.86
C THR A 71 -8.27 -9.47 12.33
N GLN A 72 -8.67 -10.39 13.19
CA GLN A 72 -8.73 -10.15 14.64
C GLN A 72 -7.35 -10.30 15.27
N SER A 73 -7.12 -9.67 16.42
CA SER A 73 -5.83 -9.69 17.12
C SER A 73 -5.38 -11.08 17.62
N ILE A 74 -6.31 -12.03 17.74
CA ILE A 74 -6.03 -13.44 18.11
C ILE A 74 -5.66 -14.28 16.89
N ASP A 75 -5.83 -13.78 15.67
CA ASP A 75 -5.52 -14.51 14.43
C ASP A 75 -4.01 -14.72 14.30
N PRO A 76 -3.55 -15.94 13.92
CA PRO A 76 -2.13 -16.18 13.70
C PRO A 76 -1.47 -15.24 12.70
N HIS A 77 -2.18 -14.79 11.66
CA HIS A 77 -1.64 -13.83 10.70
C HIS A 77 -1.44 -12.43 11.32
N TYR A 78 -2.31 -12.01 12.26
CA TYR A 78 -2.10 -10.76 12.99
C TYR A 78 -0.79 -10.82 13.78
N VAL A 79 -0.57 -11.90 14.56
CA VAL A 79 0.66 -12.08 15.35
C VAL A 79 1.89 -12.10 14.45
N LYS A 80 1.83 -12.81 13.33
CA LYS A 80 2.93 -12.87 12.36
C LYS A 80 3.18 -11.52 11.68
N ALA A 81 2.14 -10.71 11.42
CA ALA A 81 2.30 -9.36 10.88
C ALA A 81 3.00 -8.43 11.87
N VAL A 82 2.67 -8.53 13.18
CA VAL A 82 3.40 -7.82 14.24
C VAL A 82 4.88 -8.21 14.24
N GLN A 83 5.18 -9.51 14.22
CA GLN A 83 6.54 -10.02 14.24
C GLN A 83 7.35 -9.58 13.01
N THR A 84 6.76 -9.70 11.81
CA THR A 84 7.39 -9.27 10.56
C THR A 84 7.74 -7.78 10.59
N ALA A 85 6.78 -6.94 10.96
CA ALA A 85 6.97 -5.50 11.01
C ALA A 85 7.96 -5.07 12.10
N MET A 86 8.00 -5.77 13.23
CA MET A 86 8.98 -5.54 14.28
C MET A 86 10.40 -5.81 13.80
N LEU A 87 10.63 -6.93 13.10
CA LEU A 87 11.95 -7.27 12.53
C LEU A 87 12.41 -6.23 11.51
N LEU A 88 11.51 -5.75 10.64
CA LEU A 88 11.80 -4.69 9.69
C LEU A 88 12.17 -3.38 10.40
N ALA A 89 11.40 -3.00 11.41
CA ALA A 89 11.63 -1.79 12.19
C ALA A 89 12.97 -1.82 12.94
N GLN A 90 13.34 -2.96 13.53
CA GLN A 90 14.64 -3.19 14.18
C GLN A 90 15.81 -3.08 13.19
N ALA A 91 15.58 -3.40 11.90
CA ALA A 91 16.53 -3.18 10.82
C ALA A 91 16.52 -1.73 10.27
N GLY A 92 15.80 -0.80 10.90
CA GLY A 92 15.69 0.59 10.48
C GLY A 92 14.87 0.82 9.22
N ILE A 93 13.95 -0.10 8.89
CA ILE A 93 13.10 -0.04 7.71
C ILE A 93 11.73 0.54 8.09
N PRO A 94 11.30 1.67 7.50
CA PRO A 94 9.97 2.22 7.70
C PRO A 94 8.87 1.25 7.25
N VAL A 95 7.80 1.13 8.03
CA VAL A 95 6.64 0.32 7.67
C VAL A 95 5.48 1.22 7.28
N ILE A 96 4.95 1.01 6.08
CA ILE A 96 3.84 1.75 5.51
C ILE A 96 2.63 0.82 5.42
N THR A 97 1.47 1.30 5.82
CA THR A 97 0.20 0.57 5.71
C THR A 97 -0.93 1.52 5.28
N GLY A 98 -2.13 0.97 5.09
CA GLY A 98 -3.34 1.79 4.93
C GLY A 98 -3.85 2.44 6.23
N GLY A 99 -3.17 2.27 7.36
CA GLY A 99 -3.48 2.93 8.64
C GLY A 99 -4.75 2.45 9.37
N GLY A 100 -5.50 1.50 8.80
CA GLY A 100 -6.74 0.95 9.36
C GLY A 100 -6.51 -0.18 10.37
N PRO A 101 -7.57 -0.92 10.74
CA PRO A 101 -7.52 -2.05 11.66
C PRO A 101 -6.95 -3.32 11.02
N GLY A 102 -6.94 -4.42 11.74
CA GLY A 102 -6.56 -5.76 11.30
C GLY A 102 -5.07 -5.88 11.00
N ILE A 103 -4.70 -6.38 9.83
CA ILE A 103 -3.29 -6.56 9.44
C ILE A 103 -2.54 -5.23 9.40
N MET A 104 -3.19 -4.14 8.99
CA MET A 104 -2.59 -2.81 8.98
C MET A 104 -2.22 -2.37 10.40
N GLU A 105 -3.12 -2.54 11.35
CA GLU A 105 -2.86 -2.28 12.77
C GLU A 105 -1.74 -3.17 13.30
N ALA A 106 -1.76 -4.47 13.00
CA ALA A 106 -0.74 -5.41 13.41
C ALA A 106 0.66 -4.97 12.93
N ALA A 107 0.78 -4.60 11.66
CA ALA A 107 2.03 -4.13 11.08
C ALA A 107 2.50 -2.80 11.70
N ASN A 108 1.59 -1.84 11.89
CA ASN A 108 1.92 -0.58 12.55
C ASN A 108 2.33 -0.78 14.01
N ARG A 109 1.66 -1.70 14.72
CA ARG A 109 2.02 -2.08 16.07
C ARG A 109 3.43 -2.67 16.13
N GLY A 110 3.74 -3.64 15.28
CA GLY A 110 5.06 -4.25 15.21
C GLY A 110 6.16 -3.23 14.90
N ALA A 111 5.90 -2.31 13.97
CA ALA A 111 6.83 -1.22 13.63
C ALA A 111 7.11 -0.31 14.83
N LYS A 112 6.08 0.09 15.58
CA LYS A 112 6.20 0.93 16.75
C LYS A 112 6.91 0.21 17.92
N GLU A 113 6.54 -1.05 18.16
CA GLU A 113 7.18 -1.88 19.20
C GLU A 113 8.64 -2.19 18.87
N GLY A 114 8.99 -2.30 17.57
CA GLY A 114 10.36 -2.44 17.08
C GLY A 114 11.20 -1.15 17.11
N GLY A 115 10.61 -0.01 17.50
CA GLY A 115 11.29 1.28 17.59
C GLY A 115 11.47 1.99 16.23
N GLY A 116 10.78 1.55 15.18
CA GLY A 116 10.85 2.10 13.82
C GLY A 116 9.75 3.09 13.48
N LEU A 117 9.83 3.64 12.27
CA LEU A 117 8.84 4.57 11.74
C LEU A 117 7.61 3.81 11.23
N SER A 118 6.45 4.09 11.83
CA SER A 118 5.15 3.49 11.53
C SER A 118 4.27 4.51 10.82
N ILE A 119 3.93 4.25 9.53
CA ILE A 119 3.22 5.19 8.67
C ILE A 119 1.87 4.59 8.26
N GLY A 120 0.81 5.39 8.36
CA GLY A 120 -0.51 5.08 7.82
C GLY A 120 -0.91 6.04 6.72
N CYS A 121 -1.13 5.51 5.51
CA CYS A 121 -1.76 6.22 4.41
C CYS A 121 -3.24 5.86 4.39
N ASN A 122 -4.04 6.58 5.19
CA ASN A 122 -5.48 6.35 5.30
C ASN A 122 -6.25 6.86 4.08
N ILE A 123 -7.46 6.36 3.89
CA ILE A 123 -8.39 6.85 2.87
C ILE A 123 -9.69 7.28 3.54
N GLU A 124 -10.24 8.39 3.11
CA GLU A 124 -11.56 8.82 3.51
C GLU A 124 -12.61 7.86 2.92
N LEU A 125 -13.34 7.17 3.78
CA LEU A 125 -14.39 6.24 3.39
C LEU A 125 -15.76 6.78 3.79
N PRO A 126 -16.85 6.38 3.10
CA PRO A 126 -18.23 6.80 3.44
C PRO A 126 -18.69 6.35 4.83
N PHE A 127 -17.97 5.42 5.44
CA PHE A 127 -18.17 4.95 6.82
C PHE A 127 -16.91 5.25 7.63
N GLU A 128 -17.08 5.60 8.91
CA GLU A 128 -15.96 5.88 9.80
C GLU A 128 -15.07 4.65 9.96
N GLN A 129 -13.85 4.76 9.46
CA GLN A 129 -12.77 3.84 9.76
C GLN A 129 -11.66 4.68 10.39
N GLY A 130 -11.58 4.64 11.73
CA GLY A 130 -10.56 5.37 12.48
C GLY A 130 -9.15 4.85 12.15
N SER A 131 -8.18 5.74 12.25
CA SER A 131 -6.76 5.36 12.21
C SER A 131 -6.42 4.49 13.43
N ASN A 132 -5.57 3.48 13.25
CA ASN A 132 -5.11 2.67 14.37
C ASN A 132 -4.15 3.47 15.29
N PRO A 133 -4.02 3.10 16.59
CA PRO A 133 -3.26 3.89 17.59
C PRO A 133 -1.74 3.75 17.50
N TYR A 134 -1.23 2.95 16.58
CA TYR A 134 0.20 2.63 16.50
C TYR A 134 0.95 3.44 15.44
N LEU A 135 0.32 4.44 14.85
CA LEU A 135 0.93 5.31 13.84
C LEU A 135 1.86 6.34 14.47
N SER A 136 3.08 6.46 13.93
CA SER A 136 3.98 7.60 14.17
C SER A 136 3.64 8.77 13.25
N ARG A 137 3.17 8.44 12.03
CA ARG A 137 2.73 9.40 11.01
C ARG A 137 1.46 8.91 10.35
N SER A 138 0.44 9.76 10.29
CA SER A 138 -0.86 9.46 9.70
C SER A 138 -1.16 10.48 8.61
N LEU A 139 -1.40 9.99 7.39
CA LEU A 139 -1.81 10.78 6.24
C LEU A 139 -3.22 10.35 5.82
N ASN A 140 -4.11 11.32 5.59
CA ASN A 140 -5.48 11.05 5.18
C ASN A 140 -5.69 11.52 3.73
N PHE A 141 -5.91 10.57 2.83
CA PHE A 141 -6.14 10.81 1.42
C PHE A 141 -7.64 10.76 1.09
N LYS A 142 -8.05 11.54 0.11
CA LYS A 142 -9.41 11.56 -0.43
C LYS A 142 -9.53 10.73 -1.70
N PHE A 143 -8.42 10.65 -2.47
CA PHE A 143 -8.39 9.95 -3.75
C PHE A 143 -7.57 8.65 -3.64
N PHE A 144 -8.20 7.53 -4.03
CA PHE A 144 -7.56 6.21 -3.98
C PHE A 144 -6.26 6.16 -4.79
N PHE A 145 -6.25 6.70 -6.01
CA PHE A 145 -5.08 6.66 -6.89
C PHE A 145 -3.92 7.53 -6.39
N VAL A 146 -4.17 8.61 -5.66
CA VAL A 146 -3.12 9.41 -5.01
C VAL A 146 -2.47 8.59 -3.91
N ARG A 147 -3.27 7.97 -3.03
CA ARG A 147 -2.79 7.09 -1.96
C ARG A 147 -1.98 5.90 -2.51
N LYS A 148 -2.47 5.23 -3.56
CA LYS A 148 -1.79 4.11 -4.21
C LYS A 148 -0.39 4.49 -4.70
N THR A 149 -0.26 5.69 -5.27
CA THR A 149 1.05 6.22 -5.68
C THR A 149 2.02 6.32 -4.49
N MET A 150 1.56 6.69 -3.28
CA MET A 150 2.42 6.74 -2.10
C MET A 150 2.92 5.34 -1.71
N PHE A 151 2.06 4.32 -1.75
CA PHE A 151 2.45 2.94 -1.45
C PHE A 151 3.58 2.45 -2.35
N VAL A 152 3.50 2.73 -3.65
CA VAL A 152 4.50 2.30 -4.63
C VAL A 152 5.77 3.16 -4.54
N LYS A 153 5.62 4.49 -4.44
CA LYS A 153 6.74 5.43 -4.52
C LYS A 153 7.74 5.27 -3.37
N TYR A 154 7.24 5.03 -2.16
CA TYR A 154 8.08 5.00 -0.96
C TYR A 154 8.43 3.58 -0.50
N ALA A 155 8.01 2.56 -1.24
CA ALA A 155 8.30 1.17 -0.93
C ALA A 155 9.44 0.60 -1.75
N THR A 156 10.18 -0.29 -1.11
CA THR A 156 11.21 -1.15 -1.72
C THR A 156 10.87 -2.62 -1.64
N ALA A 157 9.75 -2.94 -1.00
CA ALA A 157 9.14 -4.26 -1.00
C ALA A 157 7.66 -4.15 -0.61
N PHE A 158 6.88 -5.13 -1.05
CA PHE A 158 5.52 -5.34 -0.60
C PHE A 158 5.40 -6.68 0.12
N ILE A 159 4.75 -6.68 1.29
CA ILE A 159 4.37 -7.90 2.02
C ILE A 159 2.85 -7.94 2.09
N VAL A 160 2.27 -8.99 1.53
CA VAL A 160 0.83 -9.12 1.31
C VAL A 160 0.31 -10.29 2.13
N PHE A 161 -0.33 -9.99 3.25
CA PHE A 161 -1.05 -10.94 4.09
C PHE A 161 -2.43 -11.26 3.51
N PRO A 162 -3.09 -12.33 3.99
CA PRO A 162 -4.46 -12.63 3.57
C PRO A 162 -5.39 -11.44 3.65
N GLY A 163 -6.14 -11.17 2.56
CA GLY A 163 -7.01 -10.02 2.49
C GLY A 163 -8.03 -10.05 1.36
N GLY A 164 -8.91 -9.06 1.31
CA GLY A 164 -9.97 -8.95 0.32
C GLY A 164 -9.57 -8.18 -0.94
N TYR A 165 -10.57 -7.60 -1.61
CA TYR A 165 -10.38 -6.89 -2.88
C TYR A 165 -9.37 -5.76 -2.83
N GLY A 166 -9.35 -4.95 -1.77
CA GLY A 166 -8.36 -3.88 -1.65
C GLY A 166 -6.93 -4.39 -1.51
N THR A 167 -6.74 -5.57 -0.89
CA THR A 167 -5.43 -6.23 -0.81
C THR A 167 -5.01 -6.80 -2.17
N LEU A 168 -5.94 -7.41 -2.90
CA LEU A 168 -5.70 -7.95 -4.25
C LEU A 168 -5.45 -6.83 -5.27
N ASP A 169 -6.14 -5.72 -5.15
CA ASP A 169 -5.97 -4.53 -5.99
C ASP A 169 -4.52 -4.01 -5.90
N GLU A 170 -3.99 -3.83 -4.70
CA GLU A 170 -2.59 -3.40 -4.51
C GLU A 170 -1.58 -4.46 -4.96
N LEU A 171 -1.88 -5.75 -4.75
CA LEU A 171 -1.04 -6.85 -5.21
C LEU A 171 -0.91 -6.84 -6.74
N PHE A 172 -2.02 -6.81 -7.46
CA PHE A 172 -2.01 -6.88 -8.92
C PHE A 172 -1.50 -5.59 -9.57
N GLU A 173 -1.71 -4.44 -8.95
CA GLU A 173 -1.07 -3.21 -9.40
C GLU A 173 0.46 -3.31 -9.32
N ALA A 174 1.00 -3.76 -8.17
CA ALA A 174 2.44 -3.94 -8.00
C ALA A 174 3.01 -4.91 -9.03
N LEU A 175 2.39 -6.09 -9.20
CA LEU A 175 2.83 -7.08 -10.18
C LEU A 175 2.78 -6.52 -11.61
N THR A 176 1.75 -5.76 -11.96
CA THR A 176 1.62 -5.13 -13.28
C THR A 176 2.70 -4.07 -13.51
N LEU A 177 2.96 -3.22 -12.53
CA LEU A 177 3.98 -2.17 -12.64
C LEU A 177 5.40 -2.75 -12.78
N ILE A 178 5.70 -3.84 -12.06
CA ILE A 178 6.99 -4.54 -12.16
C ILE A 178 7.09 -5.27 -13.50
N GLN A 179 6.08 -6.04 -13.88
CA GLN A 179 6.03 -6.78 -15.15
C GLN A 179 6.24 -5.87 -16.36
N THR A 180 5.61 -4.70 -16.35
CA THR A 180 5.67 -3.72 -17.45
C THR A 180 6.91 -2.82 -17.40
N GLY A 181 7.78 -2.98 -16.40
CA GLY A 181 8.98 -2.16 -16.22
C GLY A 181 8.70 -0.70 -15.87
N LYS A 182 7.49 -0.38 -15.39
CA LYS A 182 7.13 0.98 -14.95
C LYS A 182 7.78 1.35 -13.63
N VAL A 183 8.06 0.37 -12.78
CA VAL A 183 8.84 0.51 -11.56
C VAL A 183 10.01 -0.45 -11.58
N LYS A 184 11.07 -0.16 -10.82
CA LYS A 184 12.18 -1.09 -10.63
C LYS A 184 11.67 -2.34 -9.93
N HIS A 185 12.25 -3.49 -10.26
CA HIS A 185 11.93 -4.74 -9.59
C HIS A 185 12.20 -4.62 -8.08
N PHE A 186 11.20 -4.94 -7.28
CA PHE A 186 11.30 -5.08 -5.83
C PHE A 186 10.54 -6.33 -5.37
N PRO A 187 10.90 -6.93 -4.23
CA PRO A 187 10.24 -8.15 -3.76
C PRO A 187 8.76 -7.91 -3.46
N VAL A 188 7.91 -8.79 -3.98
CA VAL A 188 6.52 -8.96 -3.57
C VAL A 188 6.41 -10.28 -2.83
N ILE A 189 6.03 -10.24 -1.55
CA ILE A 189 5.98 -11.40 -0.67
C ILE A 189 4.53 -11.69 -0.30
N LEU A 190 4.03 -12.85 -0.73
CA LEU A 190 2.73 -13.37 -0.33
C LEU A 190 2.90 -14.14 0.99
N PHE A 191 2.41 -13.57 2.06
CA PHE A 191 2.51 -14.18 3.38
C PHE A 191 1.28 -15.05 3.69
N GLY A 192 1.50 -16.33 4.03
CA GLY A 192 0.41 -17.27 4.33
C GLY A 192 0.13 -18.21 3.16
N SER A 193 0.98 -19.23 3.00
CA SER A 193 0.96 -20.17 1.87
C SER A 193 -0.40 -20.82 1.65
N ALA A 194 -1.06 -21.26 2.73
CA ALA A 194 -2.37 -21.91 2.66
C ALA A 194 -3.45 -21.01 2.06
N TYR A 195 -3.42 -19.70 2.36
CA TYR A 195 -4.38 -18.74 1.81
C TYR A 195 -4.14 -18.48 0.33
N TRP A 196 -2.87 -18.30 -0.06
CA TRP A 196 -2.49 -17.95 -1.42
C TRP A 196 -2.43 -19.13 -2.39
N ALA A 197 -2.48 -20.38 -1.90
CA ALA A 197 -2.32 -21.58 -2.72
C ALA A 197 -3.26 -21.61 -3.93
N GLY A 198 -4.54 -21.30 -3.76
CA GLY A 198 -5.52 -21.30 -4.85
C GLY A 198 -5.25 -20.22 -5.90
N LEU A 199 -4.82 -19.03 -5.48
CA LEU A 199 -4.44 -17.95 -6.40
C LEU A 199 -3.18 -18.32 -7.18
N VAL A 200 -2.16 -18.83 -6.51
CA VAL A 200 -0.90 -19.24 -7.15
C VAL A 200 -1.15 -20.39 -8.13
N GLU A 201 -1.99 -21.37 -7.75
CA GLU A 201 -2.38 -22.45 -8.66
C GLU A 201 -3.10 -21.94 -9.90
N TRP A 202 -4.06 -21.01 -9.73
CA TRP A 202 -4.79 -20.40 -10.85
C TRP A 202 -3.86 -19.59 -11.76
N LEU A 203 -2.97 -18.79 -11.19
CA LEU A 203 -1.96 -18.03 -11.96
C LEU A 203 -1.06 -18.96 -12.77
N THR A 204 -0.66 -20.09 -12.19
CA THR A 204 0.24 -21.07 -12.82
C THR A 204 -0.49 -21.88 -13.88
N ARG A 205 -1.60 -22.54 -13.52
CA ARG A 205 -2.28 -23.52 -14.38
C ARG A 205 -3.27 -22.92 -15.36
N THR A 206 -3.69 -21.68 -15.16
CA THR A 206 -4.63 -21.02 -16.07
C THR A 206 -3.98 -19.85 -16.78
N VAL A 207 -3.53 -18.86 -16.02
CA VAL A 207 -3.08 -17.58 -16.58
C VAL A 207 -1.79 -17.74 -17.37
N ALA A 208 -0.81 -18.50 -16.85
CA ALA A 208 0.46 -18.73 -17.53
C ALA A 208 0.34 -19.75 -18.68
N GLU A 209 -0.38 -20.87 -18.46
CA GLU A 209 -0.59 -21.89 -19.52
C GLU A 209 -1.37 -21.32 -20.69
N GLU A 210 -2.38 -20.47 -20.45
CA GLU A 210 -3.09 -19.75 -21.50
C GLU A 210 -2.30 -18.55 -22.08
N ARG A 211 -1.05 -18.35 -21.66
CA ARG A 211 -0.16 -17.29 -22.15
C ARG A 211 -0.69 -15.87 -21.93
N LYS A 212 -1.43 -15.64 -20.84
CA LYS A 212 -1.85 -14.29 -20.45
C LYS A 212 -0.74 -13.54 -19.70
N ILE A 213 0.22 -14.30 -19.12
CA ILE A 213 1.48 -13.82 -18.58
C ILE A 213 2.61 -14.75 -19.05
N ASN A 214 3.86 -14.31 -18.94
CA ASN A 214 5.00 -15.20 -19.18
C ASN A 214 5.22 -16.11 -17.96
N PRO A 215 5.70 -17.36 -18.14
CA PRO A 215 6.06 -18.22 -17.02
C PRO A 215 7.07 -17.59 -16.04
N THR A 216 7.93 -16.71 -16.54
CA THR A 216 8.90 -15.95 -15.73
C THR A 216 8.23 -14.91 -14.81
N ASP A 217 7.02 -14.46 -15.13
CA ASP A 217 6.28 -13.51 -14.31
C ASP A 217 5.83 -14.13 -12.98
N LEU A 218 5.77 -15.47 -12.89
CA LEU A 218 5.53 -16.18 -11.64
C LEU A 218 6.70 -16.01 -10.63
N LEU A 219 7.86 -15.56 -11.08
CA LEU A 219 9.02 -15.26 -10.23
C LEU A 219 8.96 -13.85 -9.61
N LEU A 220 7.97 -13.02 -9.99
CA LEU A 220 7.78 -11.68 -9.46
C LEU A 220 7.34 -11.66 -7.98
N PHE A 221 6.85 -12.77 -7.47
CA PHE A 221 6.48 -12.90 -6.07
C PHE A 221 7.09 -14.14 -5.43
N ARG A 222 7.21 -14.09 -4.10
CA ARG A 222 7.63 -15.23 -3.26
C ARG A 222 6.54 -15.52 -2.23
N VAL A 223 6.41 -16.77 -1.81
CA VAL A 223 5.43 -17.20 -0.79
C VAL A 223 6.19 -17.66 0.44
N THR A 224 5.80 -17.20 1.62
CA THR A 224 6.38 -17.63 2.89
C THR A 224 5.35 -17.63 4.02
N ASP A 225 5.62 -18.40 5.08
CA ASP A 225 4.89 -18.43 6.34
C ASP A 225 5.73 -17.95 7.52
N ASP A 226 6.99 -17.58 7.26
CA ASP A 226 7.96 -17.22 8.29
C ASP A 226 8.26 -15.71 8.28
N PRO A 227 7.97 -15.00 9.39
CA PRO A 227 8.30 -13.57 9.56
C PRO A 227 9.78 -13.25 9.36
N ALA A 228 10.67 -14.13 9.81
CA ALA A 228 12.12 -13.91 9.68
C ALA A 228 12.56 -14.03 8.21
N GLU A 229 12.01 -14.99 7.47
CA GLU A 229 12.27 -15.13 6.04
C GLU A 229 11.73 -13.91 5.26
N ALA A 230 10.51 -13.45 5.54
CA ALA A 230 9.97 -12.25 4.90
C ALA A 230 10.85 -11.02 5.13
N ALA A 231 11.29 -10.79 6.36
CA ALA A 231 12.20 -9.70 6.68
C ALA A 231 13.57 -9.85 5.99
N ARG A 232 14.13 -11.06 5.96
CA ARG A 232 15.40 -11.36 5.28
C ARG A 232 15.35 -11.05 3.79
N ILE A 233 14.29 -11.48 3.07
CA ILE A 233 14.11 -11.19 1.64
C ILE A 233 14.15 -9.68 1.39
N VAL A 234 13.47 -8.90 2.23
CA VAL A 234 13.46 -7.44 2.12
C VAL A 234 14.86 -6.84 2.34
N MET A 235 15.56 -7.29 3.40
CA MET A 235 16.90 -6.78 3.74
C MET A 235 17.92 -7.10 2.65
N GLU A 236 17.86 -8.30 2.07
CA GLU A 236 18.73 -8.72 0.96
C GLU A 236 18.51 -7.84 -0.28
N ALA A 237 17.25 -7.66 -0.69
CA ALA A 237 16.93 -6.81 -1.83
C ALA A 237 17.33 -5.35 -1.63
N ARG A 238 17.29 -4.86 -0.38
CA ARG A 238 17.78 -3.53 -0.04
C ARG A 238 19.31 -3.42 -0.15
N ALA A 239 20.02 -4.44 0.28
CA ALA A 239 21.49 -4.48 0.19
C ALA A 239 22.01 -4.57 -1.25
N GLU A 240 21.24 -5.18 -2.16
CA GLU A 240 21.56 -5.30 -3.59
C GLU A 240 21.30 -4.00 -4.39
N LYS A 241 20.63 -3.01 -3.81
CA LYS A 241 20.46 -1.71 -4.46
C LYS A 241 21.82 -1.03 -4.63
N PRO A 242 22.18 -0.56 -5.86
CA PRO A 242 23.34 0.32 -6.03
C PRO A 242 23.12 1.55 -5.14
N GLU A 243 24.11 1.91 -4.33
CA GLU A 243 24.09 3.18 -3.59
C GLU A 243 23.77 4.31 -4.56
N ASP A 244 22.78 5.13 -4.23
CA ASP A 244 22.44 6.30 -5.03
C ASP A 244 23.66 7.23 -5.04
N PRO A 245 24.28 7.51 -6.22
CA PRO A 245 25.47 8.35 -6.32
C PRO A 245 25.26 9.74 -5.69
N VAL A 246 24.02 10.26 -5.73
CA VAL A 246 23.67 11.57 -5.16
C VAL A 246 23.63 11.50 -3.63
N ALA A 247 23.05 10.43 -3.07
CA ALA A 247 23.04 10.21 -1.62
C ALA A 247 24.47 10.06 -1.07
N ARG A 248 25.35 9.37 -1.80
CA ARG A 248 26.75 9.22 -1.44
C ARG A 248 27.50 10.55 -1.44
N MET A 249 27.34 11.36 -2.50
CA MET A 249 27.94 12.69 -2.58
C MET A 249 27.47 13.63 -1.47
N THR A 250 26.18 13.57 -1.12
CA THR A 250 25.61 14.39 -0.05
C THR A 250 26.16 13.98 1.32
N ALA A 251 26.30 12.66 1.58
CA ALA A 251 26.85 12.15 2.82
C ALA A 251 28.36 12.48 2.96
N GLU A 252 29.13 12.42 1.86
CA GLU A 252 30.54 12.82 1.83
C GLU A 252 30.71 14.32 2.07
N HIS A 253 29.84 15.15 1.45
CA HIS A 253 29.86 16.60 1.65
C HIS A 253 29.55 17.00 3.11
N LEU A 254 28.59 16.34 3.74
CA LEU A 254 28.25 16.57 5.15
C LEU A 254 29.33 16.08 6.13
N ARG A 255 30.12 15.07 5.75
CA ARG A 255 31.26 14.61 6.55
C ARG A 255 32.49 15.51 6.42
N SER A 256 32.69 16.15 5.26
CA SER A 256 33.81 17.06 5.02
C SER A 256 33.58 18.47 5.59
N ALA A 257 32.34 18.79 5.99
CA ALA A 257 31.97 20.08 6.57
C ALA A 257 31.96 20.07 8.11
N ARG A 258 32.41 18.98 8.76
CA ARG A 258 32.67 18.84 10.20
C ARG A 258 34.16 18.72 10.47
#